data_c4a870ee2c122eb3436126e6a80c6ba4
#
_entry.id   c4a870ee2c122eb3436126e6a80c6ba4
#
_cell.length_a   1.000
_cell.length_b   1.000
_cell.length_c   1.000
_cell.angle_alpha   90.00
_cell.angle_beta   90.00
_cell.angle_gamma   90.00
#
_symmetry.space_group_name_H-M   'P 1'
#
loop_
_entity.id
_entity.type
_entity.pdbx_description
1 polymer ?
#
loop_
_entity_poly.entity_id
_entity_poly.type
_entity_poly.pdbx_seq_one_letter_code
_entity_poly.pdbx_strand_id
1 'polypeptide(L)'
;MKKYNIINLLLLVMAFAGTRCSEDYLKPRPLSFYAPENTFVDANGFNSALIACLRNARHEYYEDTPPFVSEMIFSDVAVEGTTDKTGIHMDMPAVILPDANMDYGDVTKLGRYWTEAYNRIKYANVVISRIDNADWTNKEAQRNNILGKAYFHRANVYYRLVHQYGDVPFILEEITGPRLDFYSCTRESILQKCKKDLEFAAEYVFTDAEGALTGDINKAAVNHLLTKVNLALGEFDDAIASANAVINDGVHHLMTTRFGSAKNDPTHDIIWDLHQEENKALVENTERIWLFVCSETMTEDGASEKLRIMRQAVPYWGGANKNKTPSGQTGTTDQPLGQKVGGYPVEIDLVGKYGRGIGRVRPTPWYQHGLWDDPNDLRHKYPNWMTMENLVYNNPVLKATGDIYYNAPVRFRDAGGGLLCTDTIRSWFDWPHYKLFVIDPTDNTPDGGFGDWYAFRLAETYLLRAEAYLWKDDATSAAADINAVRTRAGAAAYPVASVNMDILLDERARELYYEEPRKTELTRIAYIYAKTGKTCYNGKTYTAANFGTDNFWYDRCIEKNVFYRDNVQAPFYKYRIAPYIVLWPVPSSAINANSLGHLNQNLGYPGFDTNVPPMKWVDGEGEGSIVEQ
;
A
#
# COMPACT_ATOMS: atom_id res chain seq x y z
N MET A 1 -5.70 -85.54 17.65
CA MET A 1 -5.60 -84.36 18.51
C MET A 1 -4.52 -83.32 18.09
N LYS A 2 -3.36 -83.67 17.52
CA LYS A 2 -2.33 -82.74 17.13
C LYS A 2 -2.66 -81.79 15.93
N LYS A 3 -3.52 -82.16 15.02
CA LYS A 3 -3.87 -81.33 13.84
C LYS A 3 -4.83 -80.20 14.15
N TYR A 4 -5.69 -80.30 15.13
CA TYR A 4 -6.63 -79.23 15.52
C TYR A 4 -5.95 -78.10 16.29
N ASN A 5 -4.89 -78.37 17.03
CA ASN A 5 -4.14 -77.32 17.75
C ASN A 5 -3.32 -76.43 16.82
N ILE A 6 -2.87 -76.92 15.68
CA ILE A 6 -2.13 -76.13 14.68
C ILE A 6 -3.06 -75.17 13.93
N ILE A 7 -4.28 -75.69 13.60
CA ILE A 7 -5.29 -74.84 12.90
C ILE A 7 -5.78 -73.69 13.81
N ASN A 8 -6.00 -73.97 15.10
CA ASN A 8 -6.41 -72.97 16.07
C ASN A 8 -5.27 -71.98 16.36
N LEU A 9 -4.02 -72.40 16.34
CA LEU A 9 -2.88 -71.49 16.47
C LEU A 9 -2.71 -70.61 15.24
N LEU A 10 -2.94 -71.12 14.03
CA LEU A 10 -2.94 -70.38 12.77
C LEU A 10 -4.09 -69.34 12.69
N LEU A 11 -5.28 -69.70 13.17
CA LEU A 11 -6.42 -68.78 13.27
C LEU A 11 -6.20 -67.70 14.30
N LEU A 12 -5.53 -67.98 15.42
CA LEU A 12 -5.17 -67.00 16.43
C LEU A 12 -4.11 -66.02 15.91
N VAL A 13 -3.11 -66.46 15.16
CA VAL A 13 -2.09 -65.65 14.51
C VAL A 13 -2.69 -64.77 13.39
N MET A 14 -3.66 -65.30 12.61
CA MET A 14 -4.39 -64.47 11.63
C MET A 14 -5.31 -63.45 12.27
N ALA A 15 -5.92 -63.72 13.43
CA ALA A 15 -6.71 -62.72 14.16
C ALA A 15 -5.86 -61.56 14.73
N PHE A 16 -4.60 -61.81 15.13
CA PHE A 16 -3.66 -60.80 15.55
C PHE A 16 -3.01 -60.02 14.38
N ALA A 17 -2.88 -60.65 13.20
CA ALA A 17 -2.40 -59.96 12.00
C ALA A 17 -3.42 -59.00 11.37
N GLY A 18 -4.69 -59.08 11.80
CA GLY A 18 -5.79 -58.20 11.34
C GLY A 18 -6.00 -56.91 12.14
N THR A 19 -5.22 -56.67 13.18
CA THR A 19 -5.20 -55.31 13.80
C THR A 19 -4.52 -54.38 12.85
N ARG A 20 -5.30 -53.70 12.01
CA ARG A 20 -4.82 -52.56 11.21
C ARG A 20 -4.13 -51.59 12.15
N CYS A 21 -2.81 -51.42 12.01
CA CYS A 21 -2.16 -50.19 12.44
C CYS A 21 -2.96 -49.08 11.81
N SER A 22 -3.59 -48.21 12.58
CA SER A 22 -4.21 -47.02 12.04
C SER A 22 -3.10 -46.22 11.33
N GLU A 23 -3.39 -45.70 10.16
CA GLU A 23 -2.44 -44.82 9.44
C GLU A 23 -1.94 -43.67 10.34
N ASP A 24 -2.70 -43.31 11.37
CA ASP A 24 -2.33 -42.30 12.38
C ASP A 24 -1.17 -42.74 13.28
N TYR A 25 -0.92 -44.03 13.47
CA TYR A 25 0.24 -44.53 14.24
C TYR A 25 1.56 -44.38 13.48
N LEU A 26 1.50 -44.32 12.15
CA LEU A 26 2.67 -44.17 11.28
C LEU A 26 2.94 -42.70 10.91
N LYS A 27 2.03 -41.77 11.23
CA LYS A 27 2.26 -40.35 11.03
C LYS A 27 3.26 -39.85 12.09
N PRO A 28 4.47 -39.46 11.70
CA PRO A 28 5.40 -38.88 12.65
C PRO A 28 4.78 -37.60 13.26
N ARG A 29 4.59 -37.60 14.56
CA ARG A 29 4.24 -36.40 15.31
C ARG A 29 5.52 -35.71 15.75
N PRO A 30 5.99 -34.69 15.05
CA PRO A 30 7.19 -33.98 15.44
C PRO A 30 6.93 -33.24 16.75
N LEU A 31 7.56 -33.67 17.83
CA LEU A 31 7.46 -33.04 19.14
C LEU A 31 8.42 -31.87 19.33
N SER A 32 9.35 -31.68 18.40
CA SER A 32 10.48 -30.75 18.53
C SER A 32 10.53 -29.62 17.49
N PHE A 33 9.58 -29.53 16.56
CA PHE A 33 9.49 -28.45 15.60
C PHE A 33 8.02 -28.11 15.29
N TYR A 34 7.78 -26.91 14.79
CA TYR A 34 6.46 -26.40 14.46
C TYR A 34 5.86 -27.21 13.31
N ALA A 35 4.84 -28.03 13.61
CA ALA A 35 3.95 -28.65 12.64
C ALA A 35 2.55 -28.07 12.83
N PRO A 36 1.72 -27.98 11.77
CA PRO A 36 0.37 -27.40 11.89
C PRO A 36 -0.46 -28.04 13.00
N GLU A 37 -0.33 -29.35 13.21
CA GLU A 37 -1.04 -30.11 14.22
C GLU A 37 -0.65 -29.79 15.66
N ASN A 38 0.56 -29.24 15.86
CA ASN A 38 1.07 -28.85 17.19
C ASN A 38 0.98 -27.35 17.43
N THR A 39 0.90 -26.56 16.35
CA THR A 39 0.90 -25.09 16.41
C THR A 39 -0.51 -24.56 16.57
N PHE A 40 -1.48 -25.05 15.81
CA PHE A 40 -2.84 -24.54 15.77
C PHE A 40 -3.77 -25.27 16.74
N VAL A 41 -3.41 -25.28 18.01
CA VAL A 41 -4.14 -25.97 19.08
C VAL A 41 -4.71 -25.00 20.13
N ASP A 42 -4.29 -23.75 20.10
CA ASP A 42 -4.74 -22.70 21.01
C ASP A 42 -4.64 -21.30 20.35
N ALA A 43 -5.08 -20.28 21.09
CA ALA A 43 -5.05 -18.89 20.64
C ALA A 43 -3.65 -18.39 20.25
N ASN A 44 -2.59 -18.84 20.92
CA ASN A 44 -1.23 -18.39 20.64
C ASN A 44 -0.75 -18.88 19.28
N GLY A 45 -1.06 -20.13 18.93
CA GLY A 45 -0.75 -20.69 17.63
C GLY A 45 -1.43 -19.92 16.49
N PHE A 46 -2.72 -19.63 16.63
CA PHE A 46 -3.45 -18.84 15.63
C PHE A 46 -2.97 -17.38 15.54
N ASN A 47 -2.68 -16.74 16.67
CA ASN A 47 -2.10 -15.39 16.66
C ASN A 47 -0.73 -15.35 15.96
N SER A 48 0.07 -16.42 16.04
CA SER A 48 1.34 -16.48 15.31
C SER A 48 1.15 -16.44 13.78
N ALA A 49 0.09 -17.06 13.24
CA ALA A 49 -0.26 -16.93 11.82
C ALA A 49 -0.77 -15.53 11.46
N LEU A 50 -1.51 -14.88 12.35
CA LEU A 50 -1.95 -13.49 12.16
C LEU A 50 -0.76 -12.52 12.18
N ILE A 51 0.26 -12.76 13.03
CA ILE A 51 1.52 -11.99 13.00
C ILE A 51 2.22 -12.16 11.65
N ALA A 52 2.21 -13.36 11.04
CA ALA A 52 2.74 -13.55 9.69
C ALA A 52 1.95 -12.74 8.63
N CYS A 53 0.62 -12.60 8.78
CA CYS A 53 -0.17 -11.71 7.94
C CYS A 53 0.20 -10.24 8.11
N LEU A 54 0.37 -9.76 9.36
CA LEU A 54 0.79 -8.38 9.66
C LEU A 54 2.19 -8.10 9.11
N ARG A 55 3.14 -9.02 9.29
CA ARG A 55 4.50 -8.90 8.75
C ARG A 55 4.47 -8.80 7.22
N ASN A 56 3.73 -9.67 6.55
CA ASN A 56 3.56 -9.63 5.10
C ASN A 56 2.98 -8.29 4.63
N ALA A 57 1.96 -7.75 5.34
CA ALA A 57 1.37 -6.46 5.03
C ALA A 57 2.39 -5.30 5.19
N ARG A 58 3.21 -5.34 6.23
CA ARG A 58 4.24 -4.34 6.51
C ARG A 58 5.28 -4.28 5.40
N HIS A 59 5.68 -5.41 4.81
CA HIS A 59 6.68 -5.47 3.75
C HIS A 59 6.31 -4.66 2.49
N GLU A 60 5.06 -4.26 2.33
CA GLU A 60 4.65 -3.35 1.25
C GLU A 60 5.27 -1.95 1.41
N TYR A 61 5.55 -1.52 2.64
CA TYR A 61 6.00 -0.16 2.99
C TYR A 61 7.47 -0.10 3.41
N TYR A 62 8.02 -1.22 3.88
CA TYR A 62 9.38 -1.33 4.40
C TYR A 62 10.22 -2.12 3.39
N GLU A 63 11.41 -1.85 3.19
CA GLU A 63 12.43 -2.42 2.32
C GLU A 63 13.21 -1.34 1.57
N ASP A 64 14.25 -1.73 0.84
CA ASP A 64 15.05 -0.78 0.05
C ASP A 64 14.25 -0.09 -1.05
N THR A 65 13.38 -0.85 -1.74
CA THR A 65 12.38 -0.29 -2.67
C THR A 65 11.03 -0.86 -2.30
N PRO A 66 10.28 -0.17 -1.43
CA PRO A 66 8.99 -0.69 -0.97
C PRO A 66 8.01 -0.82 -2.13
N PRO A 67 7.27 -1.93 -2.26
CA PRO A 67 6.29 -2.15 -3.33
C PRO A 67 5.29 -1.01 -3.47
N PHE A 68 4.95 -0.33 -2.37
CA PHE A 68 4.00 0.79 -2.34
C PHE A 68 4.34 1.92 -3.33
N VAL A 69 5.60 2.11 -3.70
CA VAL A 69 5.98 3.12 -4.71
C VAL A 69 5.30 2.87 -6.06
N SER A 70 4.95 1.61 -6.38
CA SER A 70 4.21 1.28 -7.60
C SER A 70 2.81 1.91 -7.61
N GLU A 71 2.13 1.96 -6.47
CA GLU A 71 0.81 2.61 -6.33
C GLU A 71 0.86 4.11 -6.64
N MET A 72 2.00 4.75 -6.35
CA MET A 72 2.20 6.17 -6.62
C MET A 72 2.54 6.42 -8.10
N ILE A 73 3.42 5.60 -8.68
CA ILE A 73 3.91 5.77 -10.06
C ILE A 73 2.80 5.49 -11.09
N PHE A 74 1.92 4.53 -10.83
CA PHE A 74 0.80 4.20 -11.73
C PHE A 74 -0.44 5.06 -11.47
N SER A 75 -0.23 6.37 -11.20
CA SER A 75 -1.32 7.27 -10.81
C SER A 75 -1.15 8.69 -11.37
N ASP A 76 -2.06 9.56 -10.96
CA ASP A 76 -2.08 10.97 -11.32
C ASP A 76 -1.05 11.82 -10.56
N VAL A 77 -0.49 11.33 -9.44
CA VAL A 77 0.35 12.14 -8.52
C VAL A 77 1.85 12.03 -8.76
N ALA A 78 2.32 10.92 -9.33
CA ALA A 78 3.76 10.71 -9.52
C ALA A 78 4.10 9.88 -10.76
N VAL A 79 5.39 9.84 -11.11
CA VAL A 79 5.97 9.00 -12.15
C VAL A 79 7.28 8.38 -11.68
N GLU A 80 7.78 7.38 -12.42
CA GLU A 80 9.12 6.84 -12.22
C GLU A 80 10.19 7.90 -12.46
N GLY A 81 11.05 8.13 -11.48
CA GLY A 81 12.09 9.15 -11.52
C GLY A 81 13.48 8.66 -11.89
N THR A 82 13.70 7.36 -12.02
CA THR A 82 15.02 6.76 -12.27
C THR A 82 15.46 6.98 -13.73
N THR A 83 16.28 7.98 -13.97
CA THR A 83 16.68 8.43 -15.32
C THR A 83 17.95 7.78 -15.85
N ASP A 84 18.70 7.06 -15.03
CA ASP A 84 20.02 6.52 -15.32
C ASP A 84 20.07 5.00 -15.57
N LYS A 85 18.89 4.36 -15.73
CA LYS A 85 18.76 2.92 -15.92
C LYS A 85 17.82 2.57 -17.07
N THR A 86 17.97 1.36 -17.60
CA THR A 86 17.06 0.73 -18.56
C THR A 86 16.16 -0.29 -17.85
N GLY A 87 15.05 -0.70 -18.49
CA GLY A 87 14.11 -1.68 -17.94
C GLY A 87 13.16 -1.14 -16.88
N ILE A 88 13.08 0.17 -16.72
CA ILE A 88 12.21 0.86 -15.76
C ILE A 88 10.82 1.13 -16.35
N HIS A 89 9.84 1.38 -15.51
CA HIS A 89 8.43 1.49 -15.88
C HIS A 89 8.01 2.90 -16.33
N MET A 90 8.81 3.59 -17.13
CA MET A 90 8.45 4.87 -17.77
C MET A 90 7.59 4.66 -19.01
N ASP A 91 8.00 3.75 -19.88
CA ASP A 91 7.23 3.33 -21.06
C ASP A 91 6.44 2.07 -20.72
N MET A 92 5.32 2.25 -19.99
CA MET A 92 4.57 1.12 -19.47
C MET A 92 4.09 0.15 -20.52
N PRO A 93 3.53 0.59 -21.69
CA PRO A 93 3.13 -0.34 -22.75
C PRO A 93 4.26 -1.18 -23.31
N ALA A 94 5.50 -0.70 -23.26
CA ALA A 94 6.64 -1.42 -23.81
C ALA A 94 7.29 -2.38 -22.81
N VAL A 95 7.20 -2.09 -21.49
CA VAL A 95 7.97 -2.83 -20.49
C VAL A 95 7.11 -3.68 -19.54
N ILE A 96 5.81 -3.36 -19.40
CA ILE A 96 4.91 -4.12 -18.53
C ILE A 96 4.21 -5.19 -19.36
N LEU A 97 4.82 -6.37 -19.39
CA LEU A 97 4.36 -7.54 -20.13
C LEU A 97 4.25 -8.73 -19.18
N PRO A 98 3.37 -9.72 -19.43
CA PRO A 98 3.14 -10.87 -18.54
C PRO A 98 4.39 -11.73 -18.28
N ASP A 99 5.33 -11.74 -19.22
CA ASP A 99 6.59 -12.47 -19.18
C ASP A 99 7.81 -11.60 -18.82
N ALA A 100 7.61 -10.31 -18.62
CA ALA A 100 8.67 -9.40 -18.21
C ALA A 100 9.06 -9.61 -16.73
N ASN A 101 10.25 -9.12 -16.37
CA ASN A 101 10.61 -8.99 -14.97
C ASN A 101 9.82 -7.83 -14.33
N MET A 102 8.72 -8.16 -13.65
CA MET A 102 7.88 -7.19 -12.97
C MET A 102 8.36 -6.81 -11.57
N ASP A 103 9.50 -7.34 -11.14
CA ASP A 103 10.14 -7.06 -9.84
C ASP A 103 11.54 -6.49 -10.03
N TYR A 104 11.71 -5.55 -10.95
CA TYR A 104 12.98 -4.90 -11.15
C TYR A 104 13.46 -4.23 -9.86
N GLY A 105 14.62 -4.67 -9.35
CA GLY A 105 15.09 -4.41 -7.98
C GLY A 105 15.13 -2.96 -7.51
N ASP A 106 15.28 -2.02 -8.43
CA ASP A 106 15.47 -0.61 -8.11
C ASP A 106 14.24 0.28 -8.35
N VAL A 107 13.11 -0.30 -8.80
CA VAL A 107 11.94 0.48 -9.22
C VAL A 107 10.64 -0.16 -8.71
N THR A 108 9.71 -0.52 -9.56
CA THR A 108 8.42 -1.06 -9.19
C THR A 108 8.46 -2.55 -8.89
N LYS A 109 7.49 -3.03 -8.10
CA LYS A 109 7.41 -4.40 -7.58
C LYS A 109 6.06 -5.04 -7.91
N LEU A 110 5.66 -5.03 -9.19
CA LEU A 110 4.34 -5.51 -9.60
C LEU A 110 4.13 -7.01 -9.33
N GLY A 111 5.13 -7.86 -9.69
CA GLY A 111 5.03 -9.30 -9.47
C GLY A 111 5.01 -9.67 -7.98
N ARG A 112 5.62 -8.85 -7.13
CA ARG A 112 5.61 -9.04 -5.70
C ARG A 112 4.20 -8.90 -5.11
N TYR A 113 3.38 -7.96 -5.60
CA TYR A 113 1.98 -7.86 -5.17
C TYR A 113 1.23 -9.16 -5.39
N TRP A 114 1.42 -9.82 -6.53
CA TRP A 114 0.83 -11.14 -6.78
C TRP A 114 1.34 -12.18 -5.79
N THR A 115 2.65 -12.33 -5.67
CA THR A 115 3.27 -13.36 -4.84
C THR A 115 2.93 -13.19 -3.35
N GLU A 116 3.12 -11.99 -2.82
CA GLU A 116 2.90 -11.71 -1.40
C GLU A 116 1.40 -11.70 -1.02
N ALA A 117 0.53 -11.35 -1.96
CA ALA A 117 -0.89 -11.47 -1.76
C ALA A 117 -1.31 -12.93 -1.49
N TYR A 118 -0.88 -13.86 -2.34
CA TYR A 118 -1.21 -15.28 -2.14
C TYR A 118 -0.51 -15.88 -0.92
N ASN A 119 0.67 -15.40 -0.52
CA ASN A 119 1.29 -15.76 0.74
C ASN A 119 0.42 -15.33 1.93
N ARG A 120 -0.09 -14.09 1.94
CA ARG A 120 -0.95 -13.61 3.04
C ARG A 120 -2.31 -14.30 3.06
N ILE A 121 -2.90 -14.61 1.90
CA ILE A 121 -4.12 -15.43 1.78
C ILE A 121 -3.88 -16.80 2.38
N LYS A 122 -2.75 -17.45 2.09
CA LYS A 122 -2.36 -18.72 2.67
C LYS A 122 -2.35 -18.67 4.20
N TYR A 123 -1.70 -17.67 4.80
CA TYR A 123 -1.64 -17.53 6.26
C TYR A 123 -3.02 -17.31 6.87
N ALA A 124 -3.85 -16.46 6.27
CA ALA A 124 -5.22 -16.22 6.72
C ALA A 124 -6.08 -17.48 6.62
N ASN A 125 -5.99 -18.22 5.51
CA ASN A 125 -6.77 -19.44 5.28
C ASN A 125 -6.37 -20.57 6.23
N VAL A 126 -5.11 -20.65 6.66
CA VAL A 126 -4.71 -21.61 7.72
C VAL A 126 -5.50 -21.35 9.01
N VAL A 127 -5.65 -20.07 9.43
CA VAL A 127 -6.46 -19.73 10.60
C VAL A 127 -7.93 -20.10 10.36
N ILE A 128 -8.50 -19.67 9.24
CA ILE A 128 -9.92 -19.89 8.90
C ILE A 128 -10.25 -21.38 8.88
N SER A 129 -9.44 -22.21 8.22
CA SER A 129 -9.70 -23.63 8.05
C SER A 129 -9.46 -24.46 9.33
N ARG A 130 -8.61 -23.97 10.25
CA ARG A 130 -8.19 -24.73 11.43
C ARG A 130 -8.75 -24.23 12.75
N ILE A 131 -9.42 -23.08 12.78
CA ILE A 131 -9.83 -22.41 14.02
C ILE A 131 -10.66 -23.34 14.93
N ASP A 132 -11.49 -24.20 14.36
CA ASP A 132 -12.36 -25.12 15.10
C ASP A 132 -11.65 -26.40 15.56
N ASN A 133 -10.36 -26.58 15.26
CA ASN A 133 -9.59 -27.72 15.77
C ASN A 133 -9.11 -27.50 17.22
N ALA A 134 -9.21 -26.29 17.76
CA ALA A 134 -8.85 -25.97 19.14
C ALA A 134 -10.06 -25.98 20.07
N ASP A 135 -9.81 -26.17 21.36
CA ASP A 135 -10.86 -26.06 22.39
C ASP A 135 -11.12 -24.59 22.75
N TRP A 136 -12.29 -24.11 22.37
CA TRP A 136 -12.78 -22.75 22.67
C TRP A 136 -13.83 -22.71 23.76
N THR A 137 -13.96 -23.74 24.59
CA THR A 137 -14.92 -23.77 25.70
C THR A 137 -14.77 -22.52 26.58
N ASN A 138 -15.83 -21.72 26.72
CA ASN A 138 -15.86 -20.43 27.40
C ASN A 138 -14.91 -19.35 26.82
N LYS A 139 -14.45 -19.49 25.57
CA LYS A 139 -13.55 -18.54 24.86
C LYS A 139 -14.08 -18.17 23.48
N GLU A 140 -15.37 -18.25 23.25
CA GLU A 140 -15.98 -18.00 21.93
C GLU A 140 -15.69 -16.58 21.42
N ALA A 141 -15.72 -15.56 22.29
CA ALA A 141 -15.36 -14.19 21.92
C ALA A 141 -13.92 -14.08 21.41
N GLN A 142 -12.97 -14.78 22.04
CA GLN A 142 -11.58 -14.82 21.61
C GLN A 142 -11.43 -15.57 20.26
N ARG A 143 -12.13 -16.71 20.09
CA ARG A 143 -12.18 -17.44 18.82
C ARG A 143 -12.67 -16.53 17.69
N ASN A 144 -13.80 -15.87 17.87
CA ASN A 144 -14.42 -15.06 16.85
C ASN A 144 -13.59 -13.78 16.54
N ASN A 145 -12.93 -13.20 17.53
CA ASN A 145 -11.97 -12.12 17.32
C ASN A 145 -10.79 -12.56 16.45
N ILE A 146 -10.20 -13.73 16.72
CA ILE A 146 -9.09 -14.27 15.90
C ILE A 146 -9.56 -14.58 14.47
N LEU A 147 -10.72 -15.23 14.33
CA LEU A 147 -11.31 -15.55 13.03
C LEU A 147 -11.63 -14.27 12.22
N GLY A 148 -12.20 -13.25 12.88
CA GLY A 148 -12.49 -11.97 12.26
C GLY A 148 -11.23 -11.26 11.74
N LYS A 149 -10.12 -11.33 12.47
CA LYS A 149 -8.83 -10.81 12.00
C LYS A 149 -8.30 -11.56 10.77
N ALA A 150 -8.45 -12.87 10.72
CA ALA A 150 -8.09 -13.65 9.55
C ALA A 150 -8.94 -13.27 8.32
N TYR A 151 -10.23 -13.09 8.51
CA TYR A 151 -11.14 -12.59 7.48
C TYR A 151 -10.75 -11.18 7.00
N PHE A 152 -10.39 -10.28 7.92
CA PHE A 152 -9.88 -8.96 7.55
C PHE A 152 -8.65 -9.07 6.64
N HIS A 153 -7.65 -9.87 7.01
CA HIS A 153 -6.43 -10.02 6.21
C HIS A 153 -6.72 -10.58 4.82
N ARG A 154 -7.60 -11.58 4.71
CA ARG A 154 -8.02 -12.15 3.42
C ARG A 154 -8.76 -11.10 2.57
N ALA A 155 -9.72 -10.40 3.14
CA ALA A 155 -10.48 -9.38 2.45
C ALA A 155 -9.61 -8.19 2.00
N ASN A 156 -8.67 -7.73 2.84
CA ASN A 156 -7.75 -6.65 2.51
C ASN A 156 -6.87 -6.99 1.29
N VAL A 157 -6.36 -8.22 1.24
CA VAL A 157 -5.55 -8.68 0.12
C VAL A 157 -6.37 -8.80 -1.16
N TYR A 158 -7.54 -9.43 -1.10
CA TYR A 158 -8.38 -9.58 -2.30
C TYR A 158 -8.90 -8.24 -2.80
N TYR A 159 -9.25 -7.30 -1.91
CA TYR A 159 -9.58 -5.94 -2.31
C TYR A 159 -8.48 -5.31 -3.18
N ARG A 160 -7.20 -5.49 -2.79
CA ARG A 160 -6.04 -4.99 -3.57
C ARG A 160 -5.88 -5.76 -4.87
N LEU A 161 -5.86 -7.09 -4.82
CA LEU A 161 -5.67 -7.95 -6.00
C LEU A 161 -6.66 -7.67 -7.12
N VAL A 162 -7.96 -7.57 -6.79
CA VAL A 162 -8.98 -7.37 -7.83
C VAL A 162 -8.96 -5.98 -8.45
N HIS A 163 -8.38 -4.98 -7.78
CA HIS A 163 -8.17 -3.65 -8.34
C HIS A 163 -6.79 -3.49 -9.02
N GLN A 164 -5.89 -4.44 -8.84
CA GLN A 164 -4.60 -4.50 -9.49
C GLN A 164 -4.61 -5.41 -10.72
N TYR A 165 -5.22 -6.60 -10.62
CA TYR A 165 -5.17 -7.66 -11.63
C TYR A 165 -6.54 -8.08 -12.18
N GLY A 166 -7.65 -7.52 -11.73
CA GLY A 166 -9.00 -7.88 -12.18
C GLY A 166 -9.48 -9.22 -11.62
N ASP A 167 -9.92 -10.11 -12.50
CA ASP A 167 -10.38 -11.45 -12.12
C ASP A 167 -9.18 -12.34 -11.78
N VAL A 168 -9.18 -12.90 -10.57
CA VAL A 168 -8.03 -13.64 -10.03
C VAL A 168 -8.47 -14.97 -9.41
N PRO A 169 -7.56 -15.93 -9.19
CA PRO A 169 -7.87 -17.13 -8.40
C PRO A 169 -8.44 -16.78 -7.02
N PHE A 170 -9.56 -17.40 -6.67
CA PHE A 170 -10.19 -17.19 -5.38
C PHE A 170 -10.04 -18.42 -4.49
N ILE A 171 -9.22 -18.30 -3.43
CA ILE A 171 -8.82 -19.39 -2.55
C ILE A 171 -9.45 -19.14 -1.18
N LEU A 172 -10.38 -20.01 -0.76
CA LEU A 172 -11.18 -19.85 0.44
C LEU A 172 -10.70 -20.69 1.62
N GLU A 173 -9.85 -21.69 1.37
CA GLU A 173 -9.41 -22.68 2.35
C GLU A 173 -7.90 -22.90 2.32
N GLU A 174 -7.38 -23.56 3.33
CA GLU A 174 -5.98 -23.97 3.38
C GLU A 174 -5.68 -24.99 2.26
N ILE A 175 -4.58 -24.73 1.51
CA ILE A 175 -4.07 -25.67 0.51
C ILE A 175 -3.05 -26.59 1.20
N THR A 176 -3.41 -27.86 1.35
CA THR A 176 -2.59 -28.86 2.05
C THR A 176 -1.66 -29.67 1.13
N GLY A 177 -1.75 -29.48 -0.19
CA GLY A 177 -0.91 -30.15 -1.18
C GLY A 177 -0.81 -29.37 -2.49
N PRO A 178 0.02 -29.82 -3.45
CA PRO A 178 0.15 -29.15 -4.74
C PRO A 178 -1.19 -29.11 -5.49
N ARG A 179 -1.60 -27.91 -5.95
CA ARG A 179 -2.77 -27.69 -6.80
C ARG A 179 -2.35 -26.93 -8.04
N LEU A 180 -2.88 -27.34 -9.21
CA LEU A 180 -2.56 -26.78 -10.52
C LEU A 180 -3.83 -26.52 -11.34
N ASP A 181 -5.00 -26.48 -10.69
CA ASP A 181 -6.34 -26.49 -11.25
C ASP A 181 -7.15 -25.22 -10.90
N PHE A 182 -6.46 -24.10 -10.78
CA PHE A 182 -7.10 -22.83 -10.46
C PHE A 182 -7.78 -22.20 -11.68
N TYR A 183 -8.87 -21.48 -11.44
CA TYR A 183 -9.57 -20.64 -12.41
C TYR A 183 -9.69 -19.21 -11.88
N SER A 184 -9.67 -18.23 -12.79
CA SER A 184 -9.99 -16.86 -12.43
C SER A 184 -11.45 -16.77 -11.97
N CYS A 185 -11.69 -16.05 -10.88
CA CYS A 185 -13.01 -15.77 -10.33
C CYS A 185 -13.32 -14.27 -10.53
N THR A 186 -14.58 -13.95 -10.78
CA THR A 186 -14.97 -12.56 -11.03
C THR A 186 -14.67 -11.64 -9.86
N ARG A 187 -14.11 -10.46 -10.16
CA ARG A 187 -13.89 -9.37 -9.19
C ARG A 187 -15.12 -9.14 -8.31
N GLU A 188 -16.30 -9.06 -8.92
CA GLU A 188 -17.55 -8.75 -8.24
C GLU A 188 -17.87 -9.78 -7.15
N SER A 189 -17.81 -11.07 -7.47
CA SER A 189 -18.13 -12.13 -6.52
C SER A 189 -17.07 -12.28 -5.41
N ILE A 190 -15.81 -12.00 -5.72
CA ILE A 190 -14.73 -11.93 -4.70
C ILE A 190 -15.04 -10.82 -3.70
N LEU A 191 -15.42 -9.62 -4.17
CA LEU A 191 -15.77 -8.50 -3.29
C LEU A 191 -17.02 -8.78 -2.44
N GLN A 192 -18.01 -9.52 -2.98
CA GLN A 192 -19.18 -9.96 -2.20
C GLN A 192 -18.77 -10.85 -1.02
N LYS A 193 -17.85 -11.79 -1.24
CA LYS A 193 -17.32 -12.61 -0.12
C LYS A 193 -16.50 -11.77 0.84
N CYS A 194 -15.68 -10.84 0.33
CA CYS A 194 -14.94 -9.90 1.20
C CYS A 194 -15.87 -9.08 2.09
N LYS A 195 -17.01 -8.61 1.56
CA LYS A 195 -18.04 -7.93 2.35
C LYS A 195 -18.53 -8.83 3.48
N LYS A 196 -18.93 -10.06 3.16
CA LYS A 196 -19.42 -11.03 4.15
C LYS A 196 -18.39 -11.33 5.24
N ASP A 197 -17.12 -11.51 4.86
CA ASP A 197 -16.01 -11.72 5.79
C ASP A 197 -15.84 -10.52 6.73
N LEU A 198 -15.93 -9.30 6.20
CA LEU A 198 -15.78 -8.08 6.97
C LEU A 198 -17.00 -7.76 7.85
N GLU A 199 -18.21 -8.14 7.44
CA GLU A 199 -19.41 -8.02 8.27
C GLU A 199 -19.28 -8.90 9.53
N PHE A 200 -18.82 -10.15 9.39
CA PHE A 200 -18.47 -10.97 10.54
C PHE A 200 -17.37 -10.32 11.39
N ALA A 201 -16.30 -9.85 10.76
CA ALA A 201 -15.21 -9.21 11.48
C ALA A 201 -15.66 -7.94 12.23
N ALA A 202 -16.55 -7.12 11.64
CA ALA A 202 -17.11 -5.93 12.26
C ALA A 202 -17.97 -6.23 13.51
N GLU A 203 -18.56 -7.43 13.56
CA GLU A 203 -19.29 -7.87 14.76
C GLU A 203 -18.33 -8.30 15.88
N TYR A 204 -17.29 -9.09 15.57
CA TYR A 204 -16.54 -9.85 16.58
C TYR A 204 -15.12 -9.36 16.85
N VAL A 205 -14.49 -8.56 15.97
CA VAL A 205 -13.14 -8.03 16.23
C VAL A 205 -13.20 -7.00 17.34
N PHE A 206 -12.24 -7.08 18.26
CA PHE A 206 -12.18 -6.20 19.44
C PHE A 206 -11.84 -4.75 19.06
N THR A 207 -12.39 -3.83 19.83
CA THR A 207 -11.95 -2.43 19.87
C THR A 207 -10.64 -2.29 20.67
N ASP A 208 -9.97 -1.15 20.58
CA ASP A 208 -8.80 -0.84 21.43
C ASP A 208 -9.17 -0.93 22.92
N ALA A 209 -10.37 -0.49 23.31
CA ALA A 209 -10.86 -0.57 24.68
C ALA A 209 -11.11 -2.01 25.17
N GLU A 210 -11.40 -2.94 24.25
CA GLU A 210 -11.58 -4.37 24.54
C GLU A 210 -10.26 -5.14 24.50
N GLY A 211 -9.13 -4.47 24.23
CA GLY A 211 -7.79 -5.02 24.32
C GLY A 211 -7.12 -5.34 22.98
N ALA A 212 -7.54 -4.71 21.88
CA ALA A 212 -6.74 -4.74 20.65
C ALA A 212 -5.40 -4.03 20.87
N LEU A 213 -4.31 -4.65 20.45
CA LEU A 213 -2.98 -4.08 20.60
C LEU A 213 -2.70 -3.06 19.49
N THR A 214 -1.90 -2.04 19.79
CA THR A 214 -1.42 -1.09 18.76
C THR A 214 -0.71 -1.83 17.65
N GLY A 215 -1.11 -1.56 16.41
CA GLY A 215 -0.58 -2.25 15.22
C GLY A 215 -1.30 -3.55 14.85
N ASP A 216 -2.14 -4.09 15.71
CA ASP A 216 -3.02 -5.20 15.39
C ASP A 216 -4.33 -4.71 14.72
N ILE A 217 -5.11 -5.64 14.20
CA ILE A 217 -6.41 -5.32 13.61
C ILE A 217 -7.43 -5.08 14.71
N ASN A 218 -8.05 -3.91 14.69
CA ASN A 218 -9.14 -3.50 15.57
C ASN A 218 -10.45 -3.30 14.77
N LYS A 219 -11.54 -3.13 15.48
CA LYS A 219 -12.89 -2.96 14.89
C LYS A 219 -12.97 -1.73 13.96
N ALA A 220 -12.26 -0.65 14.26
CA ALA A 220 -12.22 0.53 13.40
C ALA A 220 -11.54 0.25 12.06
N ALA A 221 -10.44 -0.51 12.05
CA ALA A 221 -9.77 -0.95 10.82
C ALA A 221 -10.67 -1.84 9.96
N VAL A 222 -11.46 -2.71 10.58
CA VAL A 222 -12.43 -3.55 9.88
C VAL A 222 -13.51 -2.70 9.20
N ASN A 223 -14.13 -1.77 9.92
CA ASN A 223 -15.17 -0.90 9.37
C ASN A 223 -14.63 0.05 8.29
N HIS A 224 -13.38 0.52 8.43
CA HIS A 224 -12.71 1.29 7.39
C HIS A 224 -12.56 0.48 6.08
N LEU A 225 -12.08 -0.76 6.15
CA LEU A 225 -11.96 -1.63 4.99
C LEU A 225 -13.33 -2.02 4.41
N LEU A 226 -14.32 -2.27 5.27
CA LEU A 226 -15.70 -2.55 4.85
C LEU A 226 -16.30 -1.36 4.07
N THR A 227 -15.98 -0.12 4.48
CA THR A 227 -16.34 1.09 3.70
C THR A 227 -15.78 1.04 2.29
N LYS A 228 -14.51 0.67 2.11
CA LYS A 228 -13.87 0.53 0.79
C LYS A 228 -14.52 -0.57 -0.06
N VAL A 229 -14.83 -1.70 0.54
CA VAL A 229 -15.47 -2.84 -0.16
C VAL A 229 -16.90 -2.49 -0.56
N ASN A 230 -17.69 -1.86 0.31
CA ASN A 230 -19.05 -1.39 0.00
C ASN A 230 -19.04 -0.37 -1.15
N LEU A 231 -18.11 0.60 -1.15
CA LEU A 231 -17.89 1.51 -2.27
C LEU A 231 -17.59 0.74 -3.57
N ALA A 232 -16.68 -0.24 -3.54
CA ALA A 232 -16.31 -1.02 -4.70
C ALA A 232 -17.46 -1.85 -5.28
N LEU A 233 -18.40 -2.26 -4.42
CA LEU A 233 -19.64 -2.93 -4.80
C LEU A 233 -20.74 -1.96 -5.29
N GLY A 234 -20.59 -0.65 -5.07
CA GLY A 234 -21.61 0.35 -5.36
C GLY A 234 -22.73 0.40 -4.31
N GLU A 235 -22.49 -0.13 -3.13
CA GLU A 235 -23.41 -0.18 -1.99
C GLU A 235 -23.17 1.04 -1.09
N PHE A 236 -23.57 2.21 -1.56
CA PHE A 236 -23.16 3.49 -0.98
C PHE A 236 -23.79 3.78 0.39
N ASP A 237 -24.99 3.27 0.67
CA ASP A 237 -25.61 3.39 1.99
C ASP A 237 -24.84 2.56 3.04
N ASP A 238 -24.44 1.35 2.68
CA ASP A 238 -23.63 0.49 3.56
C ASP A 238 -22.22 1.07 3.75
N ALA A 239 -21.66 1.73 2.72
CA ALA A 239 -20.39 2.44 2.84
C ALA A 239 -20.49 3.61 3.83
N ILE A 240 -21.58 4.40 3.79
CA ILE A 240 -21.83 5.46 4.76
C ILE A 240 -22.00 4.88 6.17
N ALA A 241 -22.73 3.78 6.32
CA ALA A 241 -22.95 3.13 7.61
C ALA A 241 -21.64 2.63 8.23
N SER A 242 -20.80 1.96 7.44
CA SER A 242 -19.48 1.47 7.89
C SER A 242 -18.54 2.61 8.27
N ALA A 243 -18.51 3.70 7.47
CA ALA A 243 -17.72 4.89 7.82
C ALA A 243 -18.22 5.56 9.09
N ASN A 244 -19.54 5.66 9.29
CA ASN A 244 -20.15 6.18 10.52
C ASN A 244 -19.77 5.36 11.75
N ALA A 245 -19.61 4.04 11.61
CA ALA A 245 -19.18 3.16 12.70
C ALA A 245 -17.75 3.47 13.20
N VAL A 246 -16.93 4.15 12.39
CA VAL A 246 -15.62 4.65 12.79
C VAL A 246 -15.69 6.10 13.26
N ILE A 247 -16.31 6.99 12.47
CA ILE A 247 -16.31 8.44 12.71
C ILE A 247 -17.09 8.80 13.99
N ASN A 248 -18.11 8.01 14.35
CA ASN A 248 -19.01 8.27 15.48
C ASN A 248 -18.80 7.29 16.64
N ASP A 249 -17.67 6.59 16.71
CA ASP A 249 -17.41 5.60 17.79
C ASP A 249 -17.07 6.23 19.15
N GLY A 250 -16.88 7.56 19.19
CA GLY A 250 -16.53 8.31 20.40
C GLY A 250 -15.06 8.22 20.80
N VAL A 251 -14.23 7.52 20.03
CA VAL A 251 -12.78 7.35 20.23
C VAL A 251 -11.99 8.11 19.16
N HIS A 252 -12.36 7.89 17.90
CA HIS A 252 -11.66 8.49 16.78
C HIS A 252 -12.20 9.88 16.42
N HIS A 253 -11.30 10.87 16.37
CA HIS A 253 -11.62 12.23 15.90
C HIS A 253 -10.39 12.86 15.23
N LEU A 254 -10.63 13.82 14.32
CA LEU A 254 -9.54 14.55 13.67
C LEU A 254 -8.77 15.37 14.69
N MET A 255 -7.44 15.30 14.62
CA MET A 255 -6.56 16.07 15.50
C MET A 255 -6.59 17.56 15.10
N THR A 256 -6.99 18.41 16.01
CA THR A 256 -7.09 19.87 15.81
C THR A 256 -6.20 20.66 16.76
N THR A 257 -5.56 19.99 17.71
CA THR A 257 -4.67 20.58 18.73
C THR A 257 -3.31 19.91 18.66
N ARG A 258 -2.25 20.69 18.92
CA ARG A 258 -0.87 20.21 18.98
C ARG A 258 -0.69 19.10 20.01
N PHE A 259 0.07 18.06 19.71
CA PHE A 259 0.34 16.92 20.56
C PHE A 259 1.74 16.32 20.35
N GLY A 260 2.13 15.36 21.19
CA GLY A 260 3.39 14.64 21.07
C GLY A 260 4.63 15.45 21.39
N SER A 261 5.77 15.03 20.84
CA SER A 261 7.10 15.52 21.20
C SER A 261 7.34 17.00 20.86
N ALA A 262 6.87 17.44 19.69
CA ALA A 262 7.09 18.81 19.20
C ALA A 262 5.94 19.78 19.51
N LYS A 263 4.97 19.43 20.37
CA LYS A 263 3.75 20.24 20.64
C LYS A 263 4.01 21.67 21.11
N ASN A 264 5.15 21.92 21.73
CA ASN A 264 5.53 23.24 22.23
C ASN A 264 6.51 23.99 21.31
N ASP A 265 6.91 23.38 20.20
CA ASP A 265 7.78 24.02 19.22
C ASP A 265 6.95 24.94 18.30
N PRO A 266 7.14 26.27 18.34
CA PRO A 266 6.38 27.21 17.54
C PRO A 266 6.73 27.18 16.05
N THR A 267 7.79 26.48 15.65
CA THR A 267 8.21 26.34 14.25
C THR A 267 7.45 25.24 13.50
N HIS A 268 6.70 24.40 14.23
CA HIS A 268 5.92 23.31 13.70
C HIS A 268 4.42 23.47 13.99
N ASP A 269 3.59 22.68 13.36
CA ASP A 269 2.13 22.72 13.45
C ASP A 269 1.53 21.33 13.62
N ILE A 270 0.19 21.24 13.63
CA ILE A 270 -0.53 19.99 13.82
C ILE A 270 -0.26 18.98 12.70
N ILE A 271 0.00 19.44 11.47
CA ILE A 271 0.32 18.56 10.34
C ILE A 271 1.67 17.89 10.56
N TRP A 272 2.65 18.64 11.09
CA TRP A 272 3.92 18.07 11.51
C TRP A 272 3.73 17.03 12.60
N ASP A 273 3.02 17.37 13.68
CA ASP A 273 2.82 16.47 14.82
C ASP A 273 2.20 15.11 14.42
N LEU A 274 1.22 15.13 13.49
CA LEU A 274 0.55 13.92 13.00
C LEU A 274 1.50 12.91 12.34
N HIS A 275 2.57 13.39 11.73
CA HIS A 275 3.41 12.54 10.89
C HIS A 275 4.79 12.22 11.49
N GLN A 276 5.09 12.76 12.68
CA GLN A 276 6.33 12.36 13.36
C GLN A 276 6.26 10.91 13.82
N GLU A 277 7.35 10.17 13.64
CA GLU A 277 7.39 8.73 13.88
C GLU A 277 7.00 8.37 15.33
N GLU A 278 7.50 9.13 16.31
CA GLU A 278 7.23 8.93 17.73
C GLU A 278 5.79 9.29 18.14
N ASN A 279 5.05 10.02 17.31
CA ASN A 279 3.70 10.49 17.63
C ASN A 279 2.60 9.58 17.09
N LYS A 280 2.89 8.77 16.06
CA LYS A 280 1.86 7.97 15.37
C LYS A 280 1.19 6.96 16.28
N ALA A 281 1.96 6.28 17.16
CA ALA A 281 1.46 5.26 18.07
C ALA A 281 0.92 5.82 19.40
N LEU A 282 1.04 7.13 19.66
CA LEU A 282 0.54 7.72 20.92
C LEU A 282 -0.97 7.54 21.06
N VAL A 283 -1.42 7.30 22.30
CA VAL A 283 -2.86 7.21 22.61
C VAL A 283 -3.58 8.54 22.33
N GLU A 284 -2.88 9.66 22.48
CA GLU A 284 -3.38 11.01 22.15
C GLU A 284 -3.70 11.17 20.65
N ASN A 285 -3.11 10.36 19.78
CA ASN A 285 -3.36 10.41 18.35
C ASN A 285 -4.65 9.65 17.97
N THR A 286 -5.75 10.34 18.03
CA THR A 286 -7.09 9.80 17.75
C THR A 286 -7.40 9.61 16.25
N GLU A 287 -6.49 10.02 15.35
CA GLU A 287 -6.64 9.74 13.92
C GLU A 287 -6.11 8.36 13.51
N ARG A 288 -5.29 7.71 14.34
CA ARG A 288 -4.75 6.39 14.03
C ARG A 288 -5.86 5.33 14.06
N ILE A 289 -6.02 4.59 12.98
CA ILE A 289 -6.94 3.44 12.90
C ILE A 289 -6.13 2.15 12.85
N TRP A 290 -5.21 2.02 11.90
CA TRP A 290 -4.31 0.89 11.79
C TRP A 290 -2.90 1.38 11.46
N LEU A 291 -1.92 0.92 12.23
CA LEU A 291 -0.50 1.23 12.05
C LEU A 291 0.30 -0.01 11.66
N PHE A 292 1.24 0.17 10.76
CA PHE A 292 2.40 -0.72 10.69
C PHE A 292 3.41 -0.26 11.75
N VAL A 293 3.49 -1.01 12.83
CA VAL A 293 4.45 -0.73 13.90
C VAL A 293 5.81 -1.29 13.51
N CYS A 294 6.85 -0.46 13.61
CA CYS A 294 8.23 -0.85 13.36
C CYS A 294 9.13 -0.31 14.47
N SER A 295 9.93 -1.19 15.04
CA SER A 295 10.85 -0.87 16.12
C SER A 295 12.19 -1.50 15.84
N GLU A 296 13.27 -0.82 16.27
CA GLU A 296 14.65 -1.30 16.21
C GLU A 296 14.84 -2.67 16.88
N THR A 297 13.97 -3.00 17.84
CA THR A 297 14.00 -4.29 18.56
C THR A 297 13.27 -5.42 17.83
N MET A 298 12.55 -5.15 16.74
CA MET A 298 11.87 -6.16 15.92
C MET A 298 12.87 -6.81 14.94
N THR A 299 13.82 -7.58 15.48
CA THR A 299 15.09 -7.94 14.84
C THR A 299 15.07 -9.22 14.00
N GLU A 300 13.94 -9.77 13.60
CA GLU A 300 13.98 -11.03 12.84
C GLU A 300 14.66 -10.94 11.47
N ASP A 301 14.71 -9.74 10.86
CA ASP A 301 15.44 -9.47 9.62
C ASP A 301 16.23 -8.14 9.69
N GLY A 302 16.50 -7.68 10.85
CA GLY A 302 17.35 -6.60 11.36
C GLY A 302 17.66 -5.39 10.48
N ALA A 303 18.35 -5.55 9.39
CA ALA A 303 18.85 -4.44 8.58
C ALA A 303 17.94 -4.07 7.40
N SER A 304 17.00 -4.91 7.01
CA SER A 304 16.20 -4.73 5.79
C SER A 304 14.82 -4.10 6.03
N GLU A 305 14.37 -4.00 7.28
CA GLU A 305 13.02 -3.56 7.60
C GLU A 305 12.89 -2.06 7.95
N LYS A 306 13.85 -1.24 7.57
CA LYS A 306 13.72 0.21 7.68
C LYS A 306 12.64 0.73 6.73
N LEU A 307 11.89 1.73 7.20
CA LEU A 307 10.99 2.51 6.37
C LEU A 307 11.80 3.39 5.42
N ARG A 308 11.85 3.03 4.13
CA ARG A 308 12.69 3.70 3.13
C ARG A 308 11.90 4.47 2.08
N ILE A 309 10.64 4.80 2.33
CA ILE A 309 9.84 5.66 1.46
C ILE A 309 10.53 7.01 1.24
N MET A 310 11.12 7.60 2.29
CA MET A 310 11.89 8.82 2.20
C MET A 310 12.96 8.76 1.11
N ARG A 311 13.77 7.69 1.12
CA ARG A 311 14.81 7.47 0.11
C ARG A 311 14.28 7.49 -1.31
N GLN A 312 13.10 6.90 -1.55
CA GLN A 312 12.49 6.83 -2.88
C GLN A 312 11.92 8.18 -3.32
N ALA A 313 11.34 8.94 -2.38
CA ALA A 313 10.45 10.06 -2.62
C ALA A 313 11.11 11.45 -2.48
N VAL A 314 12.31 11.54 -1.90
CA VAL A 314 13.09 12.79 -1.79
C VAL A 314 14.00 12.92 -3.02
N PRO A 315 14.23 14.14 -3.56
CA PRO A 315 15.10 14.35 -4.73
C PRO A 315 16.51 13.77 -4.54
N TYR A 316 17.12 13.30 -5.63
CA TYR A 316 18.52 12.87 -5.63
C TYR A 316 19.45 14.09 -5.75
N TRP A 317 19.49 14.91 -4.72
CA TRP A 317 20.27 16.13 -4.69
C TRP A 317 21.77 15.92 -4.42
N GLY A 318 22.17 14.78 -3.87
CA GLY A 318 23.55 14.49 -3.48
C GLY A 318 24.38 13.77 -4.55
N GLY A 319 23.80 13.37 -5.68
CA GLY A 319 24.53 12.70 -6.75
C GLY A 319 25.62 13.58 -7.35
N ALA A 320 26.79 12.98 -7.62
CA ALA A 320 27.90 13.67 -8.24
C ALA A 320 27.48 14.45 -9.51
N ASN A 321 27.76 15.74 -9.55
CA ASN A 321 27.43 16.65 -10.65
C ASN A 321 25.93 16.87 -10.93
N LYS A 322 25.01 16.47 -10.06
CA LYS A 322 23.57 16.69 -10.29
C LYS A 322 23.19 18.18 -10.11
N ASN A 323 23.68 18.83 -9.06
CA ASN A 323 23.47 20.24 -8.80
C ASN A 323 24.81 20.98 -8.80
N LYS A 324 24.96 21.92 -9.72
CA LYS A 324 26.17 22.75 -9.86
C LYS A 324 25.97 24.13 -9.25
N THR A 325 27.05 24.73 -8.78
CA THR A 325 27.08 26.13 -8.45
C THR A 325 27.11 26.99 -9.75
N PRO A 326 26.75 28.26 -9.70
CA PRO A 326 26.96 29.17 -10.82
C PRO A 326 28.42 29.28 -11.31
N SER A 327 29.40 28.94 -10.45
CA SER A 327 30.81 28.81 -10.85
C SER A 327 31.14 27.49 -11.57
N GLY A 328 30.14 26.60 -11.75
CA GLY A 328 30.29 25.32 -12.47
C GLY A 328 30.81 24.13 -11.63
N GLN A 329 31.03 24.35 -10.33
CA GLN A 329 31.49 23.30 -9.41
C GLN A 329 30.35 22.38 -8.96
N THR A 330 30.67 21.17 -8.46
CA THR A 330 29.71 20.31 -7.78
C THR A 330 29.22 20.98 -6.51
N GLY A 331 27.92 21.31 -6.44
CA GLY A 331 27.37 22.17 -5.39
C GLY A 331 26.96 21.41 -4.14
N THR A 332 26.36 20.24 -4.28
CA THR A 332 25.76 19.51 -3.15
C THR A 332 26.39 18.13 -2.97
N THR A 333 26.32 17.60 -1.75
CA THR A 333 26.69 16.24 -1.40
C THR A 333 25.70 15.64 -0.40
N ASP A 334 25.39 14.34 -0.55
CA ASP A 334 24.57 13.54 0.36
C ASP A 334 25.41 12.75 1.38
N GLN A 335 26.65 13.13 1.56
CA GLN A 335 27.48 12.53 2.60
C GLN A 335 27.10 13.12 3.96
N PRO A 336 27.03 12.26 5.01
CA PRO A 336 26.75 12.69 6.38
C PRO A 336 27.78 13.67 6.93
N LEU A 337 27.41 14.37 8.00
CA LEU A 337 28.30 15.27 8.73
C LEU A 337 29.61 14.58 9.12
N GLY A 338 30.73 15.24 8.87
CA GLY A 338 32.08 14.73 9.18
C GLY A 338 32.67 13.76 8.13
N GLN A 339 31.87 13.19 7.23
CA GLN A 339 32.40 12.38 6.13
C GLN A 339 33.16 13.25 5.13
N LYS A 340 34.16 12.66 4.45
CA LYS A 340 35.03 13.42 3.55
C LYS A 340 34.58 13.36 2.09
N VAL A 341 34.53 14.52 1.46
CA VAL A 341 34.35 14.70 0.02
C VAL A 341 35.56 15.45 -0.53
N GLY A 342 36.27 14.89 -1.50
CA GLY A 342 37.49 15.48 -2.03
C GLY A 342 38.60 15.71 -0.99
N GLY A 343 38.57 14.95 0.11
CA GLY A 343 39.54 15.07 1.22
C GLY A 343 39.09 16.00 2.36
N TYR A 344 38.00 16.75 2.21
CA TYR A 344 37.49 17.72 3.18
C TYR A 344 36.21 17.22 3.87
N PRO A 345 36.06 17.46 5.20
CA PRO A 345 34.90 17.01 5.93
C PRO A 345 33.64 17.82 5.56
N VAL A 346 32.49 17.15 5.49
CA VAL A 346 31.17 17.82 5.39
C VAL A 346 30.86 18.51 6.71
N GLU A 347 30.56 19.81 6.66
CA GLU A 347 30.27 20.63 7.83
C GLU A 347 28.81 21.12 7.89
N ILE A 348 28.09 21.06 6.78
CA ILE A 348 26.66 21.42 6.69
C ILE A 348 25.85 20.14 6.55
N ASP A 349 25.11 19.81 7.60
CA ASP A 349 24.30 18.60 7.67
C ASP A 349 22.96 18.75 6.96
N LEU A 350 22.95 18.53 5.64
CA LEU A 350 21.70 18.43 4.91
C LEU A 350 21.03 17.06 5.10
N VAL A 351 21.81 16.03 5.25
CA VAL A 351 21.31 14.65 5.34
C VAL A 351 20.56 14.43 6.64
N GLY A 352 21.14 14.87 7.77
CA GLY A 352 20.47 14.78 9.07
C GLY A 352 19.22 15.66 9.19
N LYS A 353 19.15 16.76 8.40
CA LYS A 353 17.99 17.66 8.42
C LYS A 353 16.85 17.25 7.50
N TYR A 354 17.17 16.71 6.33
CA TYR A 354 16.20 16.54 5.26
C TYR A 354 16.14 15.10 4.73
N GLY A 355 16.96 14.22 5.25
CA GLY A 355 17.11 12.85 4.81
C GLY A 355 17.92 12.71 3.52
N ARG A 356 18.15 11.46 3.11
CA ARG A 356 18.86 11.14 1.87
C ARG A 356 17.90 10.59 0.83
N GLY A 357 17.74 11.30 -0.27
CA GLY A 357 16.89 10.90 -1.38
C GLY A 357 17.68 10.36 -2.58
N ILE A 358 17.05 9.49 -3.34
CA ILE A 358 17.54 9.00 -4.64
C ILE A 358 16.55 9.24 -5.78
N GLY A 359 15.42 9.90 -5.52
CA GLY A 359 14.50 10.43 -6.51
C GLY A 359 13.91 9.39 -7.46
N ARG A 360 13.53 8.19 -6.96
CA ARG A 360 12.88 7.16 -7.79
C ARG A 360 11.40 7.43 -8.04
N VAL A 361 10.73 8.12 -7.13
CA VAL A 361 9.34 8.56 -7.30
C VAL A 361 9.33 10.05 -7.48
N ARG A 362 9.01 10.47 -8.69
CA ARG A 362 8.96 11.88 -9.10
C ARG A 362 7.53 12.38 -9.03
N PRO A 363 7.16 13.29 -8.09
CA PRO A 363 5.84 13.89 -8.07
C PRO A 363 5.57 14.70 -9.33
N THR A 364 4.33 14.69 -9.84
CA THR A 364 3.98 15.46 -11.03
C THR A 364 4.03 16.98 -10.77
N PRO A 365 4.24 17.82 -11.80
CA PRO A 365 4.13 19.27 -11.64
C PRO A 365 2.75 19.71 -11.14
N TRP A 366 1.70 18.99 -11.52
CA TRP A 366 0.37 19.23 -10.96
C TRP A 366 0.34 19.01 -9.45
N TYR A 367 0.87 17.87 -8.96
CA TYR A 367 0.92 17.58 -7.52
C TYR A 367 1.78 18.62 -6.76
N GLN A 368 2.90 19.06 -7.33
CA GLN A 368 3.80 19.99 -6.66
C GLN A 368 3.25 21.42 -6.59
N HIS A 369 2.54 21.86 -7.64
CA HIS A 369 2.19 23.29 -7.78
C HIS A 369 0.72 23.50 -8.13
N GLY A 370 0.14 22.68 -9.04
CA GLY A 370 -1.22 22.89 -9.55
C GLY A 370 -2.34 22.45 -8.62
N LEU A 371 -2.03 21.55 -7.69
CA LEU A 371 -2.99 21.00 -6.74
C LEU A 371 -3.35 21.98 -5.61
N TRP A 372 -2.43 22.86 -5.24
CA TRP A 372 -2.50 23.71 -4.03
C TRP A 372 -3.17 25.04 -4.34
N ASP A 373 -4.44 25.16 -4.02
CA ASP A 373 -5.33 26.29 -4.34
C ASP A 373 -5.50 27.30 -3.20
N ASP A 374 -4.95 27.02 -2.01
CA ASP A 374 -4.99 27.91 -0.86
C ASP A 374 -3.58 28.10 -0.25
N PRO A 375 -3.07 29.34 -0.20
CA PRO A 375 -1.76 29.62 0.37
C PRO A 375 -1.70 29.42 1.89
N ASN A 376 -2.85 29.18 2.56
CA ASN A 376 -2.90 28.89 3.99
C ASN A 376 -2.83 27.41 4.32
N ASP A 377 -2.86 26.54 3.33
CA ASP A 377 -2.75 25.10 3.54
C ASP A 377 -1.41 24.74 4.19
N LEU A 378 -1.44 24.27 5.42
CA LEU A 378 -0.26 23.94 6.22
C LEU A 378 0.56 22.79 5.59
N ARG A 379 -0.08 21.93 4.82
CA ARG A 379 0.60 20.81 4.14
C ARG A 379 1.56 21.28 3.05
N HIS A 380 1.40 22.51 2.55
CA HIS A 380 2.22 23.09 1.47
C HIS A 380 3.04 24.31 1.93
N LYS A 381 3.26 24.47 3.22
CA LYS A 381 4.09 25.53 3.80
C LYS A 381 5.39 24.98 4.35
N TYR A 382 6.46 25.79 4.28
CA TYR A 382 7.69 25.50 5.02
C TYR A 382 7.40 25.55 6.55
N PRO A 383 7.92 24.60 7.37
CA PRO A 383 8.86 23.51 7.03
C PRO A 383 8.19 22.21 6.56
N ASN A 384 6.86 22.12 6.53
CA ASN A 384 6.17 20.91 6.11
C ASN A 384 6.48 20.54 4.64
N TRP A 385 6.51 21.55 3.78
CA TRP A 385 6.83 21.39 2.37
C TRP A 385 8.21 21.95 2.08
N MET A 386 9.05 21.17 1.43
CA MET A 386 10.40 21.54 1.06
C MET A 386 10.55 21.70 -0.44
N THR A 387 11.29 22.72 -0.84
CA THR A 387 11.76 22.93 -2.21
C THR A 387 13.27 22.76 -2.29
N MET A 388 13.81 22.55 -3.49
CA MET A 388 15.27 22.47 -3.66
C MET A 388 15.98 23.76 -3.27
N GLU A 389 15.34 24.91 -3.39
CA GLU A 389 15.87 26.22 -2.99
C GLU A 389 15.98 26.41 -1.48
N ASN A 390 15.33 25.56 -0.67
CA ASN A 390 15.52 25.54 0.79
C ASN A 390 16.84 24.88 1.20
N LEU A 391 17.47 24.12 0.29
CA LEU A 391 18.79 23.55 0.50
C LEU A 391 19.89 24.58 0.24
N VAL A 392 21.09 24.32 0.76
CA VAL A 392 22.28 25.13 0.51
C VAL A 392 23.37 24.30 -0.16
N TYR A 393 24.27 24.94 -0.86
CA TYR A 393 25.46 24.31 -1.39
C TYR A 393 26.38 23.88 -0.24
N ASN A 394 26.44 22.58 0.05
CA ASN A 394 27.12 22.00 1.21
C ASN A 394 28.40 21.21 0.86
N ASN A 395 28.81 21.17 -0.42
CA ASN A 395 30.01 20.43 -0.79
C ASN A 395 31.26 21.09 -0.16
N PRO A 396 32.03 20.40 0.70
CA PRO A 396 33.15 21.00 1.44
C PRO A 396 34.30 21.43 0.54
N VAL A 397 34.40 20.91 -0.68
CA VAL A 397 35.40 21.35 -1.66
C VAL A 397 35.20 22.82 -2.02
N LEU A 398 33.95 23.31 -2.07
CA LEU A 398 33.64 24.71 -2.34
C LEU A 398 34.28 25.65 -1.28
N LYS A 399 34.14 25.28 0.00
CA LYS A 399 34.79 26.01 1.10
C LYS A 399 36.31 26.00 0.97
N ALA A 400 36.88 24.85 0.71
CA ALA A 400 38.33 24.69 0.59
C ALA A 400 38.94 25.44 -0.58
N THR A 401 38.18 25.66 -1.66
CA THR A 401 38.61 26.40 -2.86
C THR A 401 38.21 27.88 -2.81
N GLY A 402 37.52 28.31 -1.77
CA GLY A 402 37.05 29.69 -1.63
C GLY A 402 35.90 30.08 -2.58
N ASP A 403 35.09 29.09 -3.01
CA ASP A 403 33.91 29.33 -3.83
C ASP A 403 32.86 30.12 -3.04
N ILE A 404 32.42 31.26 -3.59
CA ILE A 404 31.50 32.21 -2.94
C ILE A 404 30.10 31.63 -2.73
N TYR A 405 29.75 30.53 -3.41
CA TYR A 405 28.44 29.87 -3.29
C TYR A 405 28.34 28.87 -2.14
N TYR A 406 29.46 28.55 -1.47
CA TYR A 406 29.38 27.67 -0.28
C TYR A 406 28.39 28.26 0.75
N ASN A 407 27.46 27.43 1.23
CA ASN A 407 26.38 27.85 2.14
C ASN A 407 25.34 28.83 1.55
N ALA A 408 25.38 29.10 0.25
CA ALA A 408 24.32 29.86 -0.42
C ALA A 408 23.17 28.94 -0.84
N PRO A 409 21.92 29.45 -0.97
CA PRO A 409 20.79 28.65 -1.46
C PRO A 409 21.09 28.02 -2.83
N VAL A 410 20.66 26.76 -2.99
CA VAL A 410 20.76 26.03 -4.26
C VAL A 410 19.88 26.72 -5.31
N ARG A 411 20.34 26.77 -6.55
CA ARG A 411 19.65 27.44 -7.65
C ARG A 411 19.39 26.49 -8.80
N PHE A 412 18.22 26.63 -9.43
CA PHE A 412 17.87 25.87 -10.62
C PHE A 412 18.63 26.36 -11.87
N ARG A 413 18.81 27.68 -11.97
CA ARG A 413 19.46 28.36 -13.10
C ARG A 413 20.50 29.35 -12.65
N ASP A 414 21.48 29.59 -13.52
CA ASP A 414 22.41 30.69 -13.39
C ASP A 414 21.79 32.06 -13.82
N ALA A 415 22.55 33.12 -13.71
CA ALA A 415 22.11 34.47 -14.10
C ALA A 415 21.85 34.61 -15.61
N GLY A 416 22.43 33.77 -16.44
CA GLY A 416 22.21 33.70 -17.88
C GLY A 416 21.04 32.79 -18.30
N GLY A 417 20.34 32.17 -17.34
CA GLY A 417 19.23 31.26 -17.57
C GLY A 417 19.64 29.79 -17.83
N GLY A 418 20.94 29.49 -17.79
CA GLY A 418 21.48 28.12 -17.95
C GLY A 418 21.10 27.24 -16.77
N LEU A 419 20.77 25.95 -17.04
CA LEU A 419 20.42 24.97 -16.01
C LEU A 419 21.65 24.60 -15.17
N LEU A 420 21.50 24.69 -13.85
CA LEU A 420 22.49 24.26 -12.87
C LEU A 420 22.22 22.82 -12.36
N CYS A 421 21.02 22.29 -12.59
CA CYS A 421 20.69 20.90 -12.36
C CYS A 421 20.77 20.11 -13.66
N THR A 422 21.59 19.05 -13.70
CA THR A 422 21.81 18.22 -14.91
C THR A 422 20.75 17.16 -15.12
N ASP A 423 19.96 16.85 -14.08
CA ASP A 423 18.90 15.87 -14.10
C ASP A 423 17.66 16.43 -13.41
N THR A 424 16.86 17.15 -14.18
CA THR A 424 15.68 17.86 -13.66
C THR A 424 14.52 16.96 -13.29
N ILE A 425 14.53 15.70 -13.74
CA ILE A 425 13.50 14.70 -13.38
C ILE A 425 13.80 14.12 -12.02
N ARG A 426 15.02 13.60 -11.81
CA ARG A 426 15.39 12.88 -10.61
C ARG A 426 15.85 13.76 -9.45
N SER A 427 16.43 14.92 -9.76
CA SER A 427 17.19 15.73 -8.79
C SER A 427 16.61 17.11 -8.52
N TRP A 428 15.50 17.47 -9.16
CA TRP A 428 14.87 18.78 -8.93
C TRP A 428 13.35 18.66 -8.87
N PHE A 429 12.82 18.55 -7.63
CA PHE A 429 11.39 18.56 -7.34
C PHE A 429 11.18 18.86 -5.86
N ASP A 430 9.95 19.27 -5.52
CA ASP A 430 9.52 19.59 -4.17
C ASP A 430 8.89 18.36 -3.51
N TRP A 431 8.90 18.29 -2.17
CA TRP A 431 8.40 17.13 -1.44
C TRP A 431 7.75 17.48 -0.09
N PRO A 432 6.75 16.68 0.39
CA PRO A 432 6.13 16.85 1.70
C PRO A 432 7.06 16.31 2.80
N HIS A 433 7.93 17.17 3.30
CA HIS A 433 8.96 16.84 4.28
C HIS A 433 8.34 16.28 5.59
N TYR A 434 7.29 16.94 6.09
CA TYR A 434 6.58 16.54 7.30
C TYR A 434 6.16 15.06 7.30
N LYS A 435 5.82 14.51 6.14
CA LYS A 435 5.32 13.15 5.96
C LYS A 435 6.41 12.13 5.69
N LEU A 436 7.45 12.55 4.96
CA LEU A 436 8.46 11.63 4.44
C LEU A 436 9.72 11.57 5.30
N PHE A 437 9.90 12.52 6.23
CA PHE A 437 11.10 12.59 7.04
C PHE A 437 11.10 11.52 8.13
N VAL A 438 11.79 10.43 7.85
CA VAL A 438 12.06 9.32 8.79
C VAL A 438 13.54 9.01 8.69
N ILE A 439 14.30 9.36 9.70
CA ILE A 439 15.74 9.12 9.77
C ILE A 439 16.10 8.22 10.95
N ASP A 440 17.16 7.45 10.77
CA ASP A 440 17.80 6.73 11.87
C ASP A 440 19.01 7.54 12.32
N PRO A 441 18.99 8.13 13.52
CA PRO A 441 20.09 8.95 14.01
C PRO A 441 21.36 8.15 14.25
N THR A 442 21.30 6.83 14.30
CA THR A 442 22.43 5.93 14.47
C THR A 442 23.06 5.48 13.16
N ASP A 443 22.39 5.72 12.02
CA ASP A 443 22.88 5.37 10.70
C ASP A 443 23.72 6.50 10.10
N ASN A 444 24.91 6.16 9.63
CA ASN A 444 25.80 7.11 8.93
C ASN A 444 25.31 7.51 7.54
N THR A 445 24.27 6.85 7.02
CA THR A 445 23.62 7.17 5.73
C THR A 445 22.10 7.16 5.90
N PRO A 446 21.50 8.20 6.53
CA PRO A 446 20.08 8.22 6.88
C PRO A 446 19.20 8.28 5.62
N ASP A 447 18.90 7.11 5.09
CA ASP A 447 18.01 6.91 3.93
C ASP A 447 16.68 6.24 4.31
N GLY A 448 16.39 6.19 5.61
CA GLY A 448 15.21 5.63 6.24
C GLY A 448 15.48 5.32 7.70
N GLY A 449 14.48 4.94 8.47
CA GLY A 449 14.59 4.62 9.88
C GLY A 449 13.53 3.63 10.36
N PHE A 450 13.60 3.31 11.65
CA PHE A 450 12.58 2.51 12.32
C PHE A 450 11.48 3.46 12.79
N GLY A 451 10.38 3.57 12.04
CA GLY A 451 9.25 4.42 12.36
C GLY A 451 7.95 3.77 11.94
N ASP A 452 6.89 4.07 12.67
CA ASP A 452 5.55 3.59 12.37
C ASP A 452 4.98 4.25 11.12
N TRP A 453 4.09 3.55 10.42
CA TRP A 453 3.40 4.07 9.26
C TRP A 453 1.90 3.84 9.32
N TYR A 454 1.10 4.84 8.91
CA TYR A 454 -0.34 4.70 8.80
C TYR A 454 -0.71 3.76 7.66
N ALA A 455 -1.34 2.62 8.02
CA ALA A 455 -2.05 1.79 7.06
C ALA A 455 -3.46 2.36 6.80
N PHE A 456 -4.16 2.78 7.87
CA PHE A 456 -5.44 3.48 7.80
C PHE A 456 -5.46 4.63 8.81
N ARG A 457 -5.97 5.78 8.38
CA ARG A 457 -6.13 6.98 9.20
C ARG A 457 -7.53 7.58 9.02
N LEU A 458 -8.05 8.19 10.06
CA LEU A 458 -9.43 8.70 10.11
C LEU A 458 -9.75 9.72 9.00
N ALA A 459 -8.80 10.54 8.59
CA ALA A 459 -9.00 11.46 7.47
C ALA A 459 -9.40 10.73 6.17
N GLU A 460 -8.84 9.54 5.91
CA GLU A 460 -9.27 8.71 4.79
C GLU A 460 -10.73 8.26 4.95
N THR A 461 -11.16 7.87 6.16
CA THR A 461 -12.55 7.46 6.41
C THR A 461 -13.55 8.59 6.10
N TYR A 462 -13.23 9.83 6.48
CA TYR A 462 -14.02 11.00 6.09
C TYR A 462 -14.11 11.15 4.57
N LEU A 463 -12.99 11.04 3.87
CA LEU A 463 -12.95 11.21 2.40
C LEU A 463 -13.60 10.03 1.66
N LEU A 464 -13.61 8.81 2.22
CA LEU A 464 -14.37 7.68 1.70
C LEU A 464 -15.88 7.88 1.90
N ARG A 465 -16.31 8.43 3.04
CA ARG A 465 -17.72 8.76 3.28
C ARG A 465 -18.19 9.90 2.36
N ALA A 466 -17.35 10.91 2.16
CA ALA A 466 -17.61 11.97 1.18
C ALA A 466 -17.80 11.41 -0.24
N GLU A 467 -17.00 10.42 -0.63
CA GLU A 467 -17.13 9.72 -1.89
C GLU A 467 -18.51 9.03 -2.02
N ALA A 468 -18.92 8.30 -0.98
CA ALA A 468 -20.25 7.65 -0.96
C ALA A 468 -21.39 8.65 -1.10
N TYR A 469 -21.30 9.81 -0.45
CA TYR A 469 -22.28 10.88 -0.60
C TYR A 469 -22.31 11.44 -2.05
N LEU A 470 -21.16 11.63 -2.69
CA LEU A 470 -21.10 12.08 -4.08
C LEU A 470 -21.72 11.07 -5.06
N TRP A 471 -21.51 9.77 -4.83
CA TRP A 471 -22.18 8.74 -5.62
C TRP A 471 -23.72 8.77 -5.48
N LYS A 472 -24.22 9.29 -4.34
CA LYS A 472 -25.64 9.49 -4.07
C LYS A 472 -26.16 10.89 -4.45
N ASP A 473 -25.34 11.72 -5.09
CA ASP A 473 -25.65 13.11 -5.46
C ASP A 473 -25.90 14.03 -4.24
N ASP A 474 -25.40 13.68 -3.05
CA ASP A 474 -25.44 14.50 -1.84
C ASP A 474 -24.15 15.31 -1.66
N ALA A 475 -24.03 16.38 -2.45
CA ALA A 475 -22.89 17.30 -2.38
C ALA A 475 -22.79 18.04 -1.04
N THR A 476 -23.88 18.19 -0.29
CA THR A 476 -23.89 18.89 1.01
C THR A 476 -23.14 18.08 2.06
N SER A 477 -23.49 16.81 2.21
CA SER A 477 -22.81 15.91 3.15
C SER A 477 -21.37 15.64 2.73
N ALA A 478 -21.12 15.48 1.42
CA ALA A 478 -19.76 15.34 0.89
C ALA A 478 -18.89 16.56 1.21
N ALA A 479 -19.42 17.78 1.03
CA ALA A 479 -18.71 19.01 1.35
C ALA A 479 -18.38 19.12 2.85
N ALA A 480 -19.26 18.68 3.73
CA ALA A 480 -19.01 18.68 5.17
C ALA A 480 -17.80 17.82 5.53
N ASP A 481 -17.70 16.61 4.97
CA ASP A 481 -16.59 15.69 5.22
C ASP A 481 -15.27 16.16 4.61
N ILE A 482 -15.28 16.61 3.35
CA ILE A 482 -14.10 17.16 2.69
C ILE A 482 -13.56 18.38 3.46
N ASN A 483 -14.47 19.28 3.87
CA ASN A 483 -14.10 20.49 4.59
C ASN A 483 -13.62 20.20 6.02
N ALA A 484 -14.07 19.14 6.68
CA ALA A 484 -13.53 18.73 7.97
C ALA A 484 -12.02 18.44 7.88
N VAL A 485 -11.59 17.73 6.86
CA VAL A 485 -10.17 17.43 6.62
C VAL A 485 -9.41 18.68 6.18
N ARG A 486 -9.96 19.43 5.22
CA ARG A 486 -9.34 20.60 4.61
C ARG A 486 -9.12 21.74 5.61
N THR A 487 -10.13 22.08 6.41
CA THR A 487 -10.03 23.19 7.37
C THR A 487 -9.11 22.84 8.54
N ARG A 488 -9.02 21.57 8.95
CA ARG A 488 -8.01 21.10 9.90
C ARG A 488 -6.60 21.41 9.40
N ALA A 489 -6.35 21.30 8.09
CA ALA A 489 -5.08 21.66 7.48
C ALA A 489 -4.89 23.18 7.26
N GLY A 490 -5.81 24.03 7.75
CA GLY A 490 -5.72 25.48 7.66
C GLY A 490 -6.20 26.09 6.35
N ALA A 491 -6.65 25.28 5.38
CA ALA A 491 -7.18 25.79 4.11
C ALA A 491 -8.66 26.18 4.22
N ALA A 492 -9.11 27.11 3.39
CA ALA A 492 -10.51 27.55 3.36
C ALA A 492 -11.45 26.44 2.88
N ALA A 493 -12.65 26.39 3.45
CA ALA A 493 -13.68 25.44 3.09
C ALA A 493 -14.15 25.65 1.63
N TYR A 494 -14.40 24.55 0.91
CA TYR A 494 -15.04 24.62 -0.39
C TYR A 494 -16.53 24.93 -0.25
N PRO A 495 -17.09 25.79 -1.11
CA PRO A 495 -18.53 25.94 -1.24
C PRO A 495 -19.17 24.65 -1.72
N VAL A 496 -20.34 24.28 -1.20
CA VAL A 496 -21.06 23.06 -1.60
C VAL A 496 -21.23 22.94 -3.12
N ALA A 497 -21.52 24.06 -3.80
CA ALA A 497 -21.74 24.07 -5.24
C ALA A 497 -20.49 23.71 -6.09
N SER A 498 -19.29 23.77 -5.52
CA SER A 498 -18.05 23.41 -6.22
C SER A 498 -17.67 21.95 -5.98
N VAL A 499 -18.25 21.28 -4.97
CA VAL A 499 -17.84 19.94 -4.57
C VAL A 499 -18.32 18.88 -5.55
N ASN A 500 -17.38 18.11 -6.05
CA ASN A 500 -17.58 17.01 -6.98
C ASN A 500 -16.44 15.97 -6.82
N MET A 501 -16.42 14.95 -7.66
CA MET A 501 -15.40 13.88 -7.58
C MET A 501 -13.98 14.39 -7.86
N ASP A 502 -13.80 15.42 -8.70
CA ASP A 502 -12.48 16.03 -8.95
C ASP A 502 -11.91 16.67 -7.67
N ILE A 503 -12.71 17.51 -7.00
CA ILE A 503 -12.35 18.16 -5.73
C ILE A 503 -12.06 17.13 -4.64
N LEU A 504 -12.86 16.09 -4.54
CA LEU A 504 -12.61 14.99 -3.58
C LEU A 504 -11.26 14.31 -3.85
N LEU A 505 -10.98 13.96 -5.09
CA LEU A 505 -9.73 13.30 -5.48
C LEU A 505 -8.51 14.20 -5.30
N ASP A 506 -8.69 15.49 -5.50
CA ASP A 506 -7.67 16.50 -5.23
C ASP A 506 -7.39 16.60 -3.72
N GLU A 507 -8.44 16.58 -2.87
CA GLU A 507 -8.25 16.59 -1.42
C GLU A 507 -7.61 15.28 -0.92
N ARG A 508 -7.99 14.12 -1.49
CA ARG A 508 -7.30 12.84 -1.21
C ARG A 508 -5.82 12.89 -1.61
N ALA A 509 -5.49 13.51 -2.73
CA ALA A 509 -4.09 13.67 -3.16
C ALA A 509 -3.28 14.53 -2.18
N ARG A 510 -3.86 15.63 -1.66
CA ARG A 510 -3.22 16.50 -0.64
C ARG A 510 -3.00 15.76 0.68
N GLU A 511 -4.06 15.10 1.18
CA GLU A 511 -4.08 14.52 2.52
C GLU A 511 -3.38 13.16 2.61
N LEU A 512 -3.56 12.30 1.61
CA LEU A 512 -3.24 10.87 1.69
C LEU A 512 -2.04 10.44 0.83
N TYR A 513 -1.23 11.38 0.37
CA TYR A 513 -0.01 11.07 -0.40
C TYR A 513 0.90 10.14 0.39
N TYR A 514 1.28 9.00 -0.19
CA TYR A 514 1.97 7.87 0.44
C TYR A 514 1.22 7.16 1.59
N GLU A 515 -0.05 7.45 1.83
CA GLU A 515 -0.88 6.70 2.76
C GLU A 515 -1.89 5.83 2.00
N GLU A 516 -2.64 6.43 1.04
CA GLU A 516 -3.56 5.63 0.22
C GLU A 516 -2.85 4.95 -0.96
N PRO A 517 -3.23 3.71 -1.30
CA PRO A 517 -2.76 3.05 -2.52
C PRO A 517 -3.44 3.68 -3.75
N ARG A 518 -2.87 4.78 -4.23
CA ARG A 518 -3.51 5.70 -5.19
C ARG A 518 -3.97 5.04 -6.48
N LYS A 519 -3.16 4.17 -7.07
CA LYS A 519 -3.54 3.42 -8.28
C LYS A 519 -4.74 2.51 -8.01
N THR A 520 -4.71 1.74 -6.93
CA THR A 520 -5.81 0.86 -6.52
C THR A 520 -7.11 1.63 -6.36
N GLU A 521 -7.08 2.79 -5.68
CA GLU A 521 -8.27 3.61 -5.44
C GLU A 521 -8.81 4.24 -6.73
N LEU A 522 -7.96 4.75 -7.61
CA LEU A 522 -8.38 5.25 -8.92
C LEU A 522 -8.98 4.15 -9.81
N THR A 523 -8.43 2.93 -9.76
CA THR A 523 -8.98 1.78 -10.47
C THR A 523 -10.36 1.38 -9.91
N ARG A 524 -10.53 1.40 -8.58
CA ARG A 524 -11.83 1.17 -7.93
C ARG A 524 -12.88 2.16 -8.44
N ILE A 525 -12.55 3.44 -8.45
CA ILE A 525 -13.44 4.50 -8.93
C ILE A 525 -13.74 4.33 -10.43
N ALA A 526 -12.76 3.91 -11.23
CA ALA A 526 -12.98 3.60 -12.64
C ALA A 526 -14.02 2.47 -12.82
N TYR A 527 -13.96 1.43 -11.99
CA TYR A 527 -14.97 0.37 -11.99
C TYR A 527 -16.36 0.87 -11.58
N ILE A 528 -16.43 1.77 -10.59
CA ILE A 528 -17.73 2.32 -10.15
C ILE A 528 -18.36 3.18 -11.27
N TYR A 529 -17.58 4.02 -11.95
CA TYR A 529 -18.06 4.76 -13.11
C TYR A 529 -18.55 3.82 -14.22
N ALA A 530 -17.78 2.77 -14.54
CA ALA A 530 -18.15 1.79 -15.55
C ALA A 530 -19.41 0.99 -15.17
N LYS A 531 -19.63 0.70 -13.89
CA LYS A 531 -20.79 -0.03 -13.36
C LYS A 531 -22.04 0.85 -13.31
N THR A 532 -21.91 2.09 -12.85
CA THR A 532 -23.05 3.00 -12.62
C THR A 532 -23.48 3.73 -13.88
N GLY A 533 -22.58 3.91 -14.85
CA GLY A 533 -22.82 4.73 -16.03
C GLY A 533 -23.05 6.21 -15.72
N LYS A 534 -22.69 6.68 -14.51
CA LYS A 534 -22.77 8.10 -14.16
C LYS A 534 -21.82 8.93 -15.02
N THR A 535 -22.27 10.11 -15.40
CA THR A 535 -21.39 11.08 -16.07
C THR A 535 -20.31 11.56 -15.10
N CYS A 536 -19.06 11.44 -15.51
CA CYS A 536 -17.91 11.91 -14.75
C CYS A 536 -17.77 13.44 -14.83
N TYR A 537 -17.01 14.05 -13.92
CA TYR A 537 -16.73 15.50 -13.92
C TYR A 537 -16.09 15.98 -15.23
N ASN A 538 -15.38 15.12 -15.97
CA ASN A 538 -14.78 15.41 -17.28
C ASN A 538 -15.78 15.36 -18.45
N GLY A 539 -17.06 15.13 -18.18
CA GLY A 539 -18.14 15.03 -19.16
C GLY A 539 -18.26 13.67 -19.85
N LYS A 540 -17.41 12.70 -19.54
CA LYS A 540 -17.47 11.34 -20.11
C LYS A 540 -18.36 10.40 -19.30
N THR A 541 -18.83 9.35 -19.98
CA THR A 541 -19.50 8.19 -19.39
C THR A 541 -18.73 6.94 -19.76
N TYR A 542 -18.39 6.12 -18.80
CA TYR A 542 -17.60 4.90 -18.99
C TYR A 542 -18.49 3.66 -18.89
N THR A 543 -18.08 2.56 -19.53
CA THR A 543 -18.83 1.30 -19.54
C THR A 543 -17.91 0.11 -19.23
N ALA A 544 -18.49 -0.96 -18.65
CA ALA A 544 -17.75 -2.19 -18.38
C ALA A 544 -17.22 -2.85 -19.67
N ALA A 545 -17.94 -2.73 -20.79
CA ALA A 545 -17.53 -3.32 -22.07
C ALA A 545 -16.24 -2.70 -22.62
N ASN A 546 -15.98 -1.43 -22.32
CA ASN A 546 -14.83 -0.68 -22.83
C ASN A 546 -13.74 -0.47 -21.77
N PHE A 547 -13.86 -1.09 -20.59
CA PHE A 547 -13.00 -0.81 -19.44
C PHE A 547 -11.50 -0.86 -19.74
N GLY A 548 -11.05 -1.80 -20.56
CA GLY A 548 -9.63 -1.92 -20.94
C GLY A 548 -9.17 -0.95 -22.03
N THR A 549 -10.10 -0.21 -22.68
CA THR A 549 -9.78 0.71 -23.80
C THR A 549 -10.18 2.16 -23.52
N ASP A 550 -11.13 2.39 -22.63
CA ASP A 550 -11.61 3.72 -22.22
C ASP A 550 -12.08 3.66 -20.77
N ASN A 551 -11.36 4.31 -19.87
CA ASN A 551 -11.65 4.27 -18.44
C ASN A 551 -11.20 5.54 -17.72
N PHE A 552 -11.83 5.77 -16.57
CA PHE A 552 -11.58 6.94 -15.74
C PHE A 552 -10.11 7.04 -15.23
N TRP A 553 -9.48 5.93 -14.85
CA TRP A 553 -8.09 5.92 -14.38
C TRP A 553 -7.13 6.52 -15.42
N TYR A 554 -7.26 6.09 -16.68
CA TYR A 554 -6.43 6.59 -17.77
C TYR A 554 -6.65 8.08 -18.01
N ASP A 555 -7.91 8.50 -18.13
CA ASP A 555 -8.25 9.91 -18.38
C ASP A 555 -7.75 10.81 -17.25
N ARG A 556 -7.91 10.40 -15.99
CA ARG A 556 -7.40 11.14 -14.84
C ARG A 556 -5.87 11.25 -14.87
N CYS A 557 -5.17 10.16 -15.17
CA CYS A 557 -3.71 10.17 -15.30
C CYS A 557 -3.26 11.11 -16.43
N ILE A 558 -3.90 11.06 -17.60
CA ILE A 558 -3.55 11.95 -18.71
C ILE A 558 -3.86 13.42 -18.37
N GLU A 559 -4.96 13.70 -17.69
CA GLU A 559 -5.35 15.06 -17.29
C GLU A 559 -4.33 15.69 -16.34
N LYS A 560 -3.98 14.99 -15.27
CA LYS A 560 -3.18 15.54 -14.15
C LYS A 560 -1.67 15.33 -14.31
N ASN A 561 -1.23 14.43 -15.19
CA ASN A 561 0.16 14.04 -15.30
C ASN A 561 0.75 14.39 -16.68
N VAL A 562 1.44 15.54 -16.73
CA VAL A 562 2.05 16.04 -17.95
C VAL A 562 3.13 15.12 -18.53
N PHE A 563 3.76 14.26 -17.72
CA PHE A 563 4.77 13.32 -18.21
C PHE A 563 4.15 12.34 -19.21
N TYR A 564 3.00 11.77 -18.87
CA TYR A 564 2.27 10.86 -19.75
C TYR A 564 1.54 11.62 -20.86
N ARG A 565 0.86 12.73 -20.53
CA ARG A 565 0.11 13.53 -21.52
C ARG A 565 0.98 13.99 -22.66
N ASP A 566 2.17 14.51 -22.37
CA ASP A 566 3.04 15.14 -23.35
C ASP A 566 4.16 14.18 -23.84
N ASN A 567 4.12 12.91 -23.40
CA ASN A 567 5.13 11.90 -23.72
C ASN A 567 6.56 12.39 -23.47
N VAL A 568 6.78 12.96 -22.27
CA VAL A 568 8.06 13.58 -21.89
C VAL A 568 9.22 12.60 -22.14
N GLN A 569 10.29 13.09 -22.78
CA GLN A 569 11.47 12.28 -23.05
C GLN A 569 12.42 12.27 -21.85
N ALA A 570 12.69 11.10 -21.30
CA ALA A 570 13.80 10.81 -20.40
C ALA A 570 14.99 10.22 -21.21
N PRO A 571 16.18 10.06 -20.62
CA PRO A 571 17.36 9.60 -21.37
C PRO A 571 17.18 8.31 -22.16
N PHE A 572 16.44 7.33 -21.62
CA PHE A 572 16.25 6.03 -22.25
C PHE A 572 14.85 5.79 -22.79
N TYR A 573 13.82 6.40 -22.19
CA TYR A 573 12.41 6.15 -22.49
C TYR A 573 11.61 7.44 -22.61
N LYS A 574 10.47 7.34 -23.29
CA LYS A 574 9.38 8.31 -23.16
C LYS A 574 8.41 7.83 -22.09
N TYR A 575 7.85 8.76 -21.35
CA TYR A 575 6.75 8.45 -20.43
C TYR A 575 5.49 8.14 -21.24
N ARG A 576 5.02 6.89 -21.18
CA ARG A 576 3.81 6.45 -21.88
C ARG A 576 2.98 5.54 -20.99
N ILE A 577 1.66 5.71 -21.05
CA ILE A 577 0.68 4.79 -20.48
C ILE A 577 -0.37 4.43 -21.56
N ALA A 578 -1.15 3.39 -21.30
CA ALA A 578 -2.27 3.00 -22.14
C ALA A 578 -3.48 2.64 -21.25
N PRO A 579 -4.73 2.76 -21.77
CA PRO A 579 -5.92 2.50 -20.97
C PRO A 579 -5.96 1.11 -20.32
N TYR A 580 -5.46 0.07 -20.99
CA TYR A 580 -5.47 -1.30 -20.47
C TYR A 580 -4.58 -1.50 -19.24
N ILE A 581 -3.61 -0.60 -18.97
CA ILE A 581 -2.73 -0.66 -17.80
C ILE A 581 -3.48 -0.32 -16.49
N VAL A 582 -4.73 0.08 -16.59
CA VAL A 582 -5.65 0.15 -15.42
C VAL A 582 -5.65 -1.15 -14.62
N LEU A 583 -5.39 -2.28 -15.29
CA LEU A 583 -5.10 -3.57 -14.66
C LEU A 583 -3.68 -4.01 -15.05
N TRP A 584 -2.95 -4.54 -14.08
CA TRP A 584 -1.65 -5.14 -14.34
C TRP A 584 -1.80 -6.53 -14.98
N PRO A 585 -0.81 -7.01 -15.72
CA PRO A 585 -0.88 -8.35 -16.32
C PRO A 585 -0.81 -9.44 -15.26
N VAL A 586 -1.61 -10.49 -15.43
CA VAL A 586 -1.42 -11.73 -14.66
C VAL A 586 -0.07 -12.33 -15.06
N PRO A 587 0.83 -12.64 -14.11
CA PRO A 587 2.17 -13.13 -14.44
C PRO A 587 2.15 -14.43 -15.25
N SER A 588 2.91 -14.47 -16.36
CA SER A 588 3.03 -15.69 -17.20
C SER A 588 3.52 -16.89 -16.40
N SER A 589 4.34 -16.67 -15.39
CA SER A 589 4.79 -17.73 -14.48
C SER A 589 3.64 -18.41 -13.72
N ALA A 590 2.65 -17.63 -13.28
CA ALA A 590 1.47 -18.14 -12.62
C ALA A 590 0.56 -18.91 -13.60
N ILE A 591 0.34 -18.36 -14.80
CA ILE A 591 -0.46 -19.01 -15.85
C ILE A 591 0.17 -20.34 -16.25
N ASN A 592 1.48 -20.35 -16.53
CA ASN A 592 2.20 -21.55 -16.98
C ASN A 592 2.31 -22.64 -15.91
N ALA A 593 2.38 -22.25 -14.62
CA ALA A 593 2.40 -23.21 -13.53
C ALA A 593 1.03 -23.89 -13.31
N ASN A 594 -0.06 -23.30 -13.77
CA ASN A 594 -1.43 -23.77 -13.56
C ASN A 594 -1.91 -24.71 -14.70
N SER A 595 -1.29 -25.85 -14.83
CA SER A 595 -1.43 -26.74 -16.01
C SER A 595 -2.75 -27.52 -16.12
N LEU A 596 -3.57 -27.55 -15.05
CA LEU A 596 -4.85 -28.30 -15.00
C LEU A 596 -6.06 -27.36 -14.89
N GLY A 597 -5.86 -26.07 -14.79
CA GLY A 597 -6.88 -25.02 -14.75
C GLY A 597 -6.64 -23.95 -15.79
N HIS A 598 -7.34 -22.81 -15.65
CA HIS A 598 -7.17 -21.67 -16.57
C HIS A 598 -7.20 -20.33 -15.83
N LEU A 599 -6.11 -19.58 -15.92
CA LEU A 599 -6.04 -18.21 -15.44
C LEU A 599 -6.17 -17.26 -16.62
N ASN A 600 -7.15 -16.35 -16.53
CA ASN A 600 -7.42 -15.36 -17.55
C ASN A 600 -6.36 -14.24 -17.51
N GLN A 601 -6.09 -13.68 -18.67
CA GLN A 601 -5.23 -12.51 -18.83
C GLN A 601 -6.09 -11.26 -19.06
N ASN A 602 -5.60 -10.08 -18.65
CA ASN A 602 -6.28 -8.81 -18.86
C ASN A 602 -6.19 -8.34 -20.32
N LEU A 603 -7.22 -7.64 -20.77
CA LEU A 603 -7.27 -7.04 -22.11
C LEU A 603 -6.02 -6.17 -22.35
N GLY A 604 -5.46 -6.26 -23.56
CA GLY A 604 -4.27 -5.51 -23.97
C GLY A 604 -2.96 -6.25 -23.76
N TYR A 605 -2.96 -7.37 -23.03
CA TYR A 605 -1.78 -8.20 -22.82
C TYR A 605 -1.82 -9.49 -23.65
N PRO A 606 -0.65 -10.04 -24.07
CA PRO A 606 -0.57 -11.34 -24.71
C PRO A 606 -1.23 -12.44 -23.86
N GLY A 607 -2.03 -13.29 -24.51
CA GLY A 607 -2.77 -14.37 -23.84
C GLY A 607 -4.25 -14.06 -23.57
N PHE A 608 -4.69 -12.80 -23.75
CA PHE A 608 -6.11 -12.44 -23.55
C PHE A 608 -7.07 -13.24 -24.45
N ASP A 609 -6.66 -13.53 -25.69
CA ASP A 609 -7.49 -14.25 -26.67
C ASP A 609 -7.82 -15.70 -26.28
N THR A 610 -7.13 -16.24 -25.28
CA THR A 610 -7.34 -17.61 -24.78
C THR A 610 -8.24 -17.65 -23.54
N ASN A 611 -8.75 -16.51 -23.06
CA ASN A 611 -9.57 -16.43 -21.85
C ASN A 611 -10.83 -17.30 -21.95
N VAL A 612 -11.22 -17.85 -20.81
CA VAL A 612 -12.48 -18.59 -20.63
C VAL A 612 -13.42 -17.80 -19.70
N PRO A 613 -14.73 -18.09 -19.67
CA PRO A 613 -15.62 -17.48 -18.69
C PRO A 613 -15.07 -17.67 -17.27
N PRO A 614 -14.95 -16.58 -16.48
CA PRO A 614 -14.43 -16.72 -15.13
C PRO A 614 -15.45 -17.38 -14.22
N MET A 615 -14.98 -18.05 -13.17
CA MET A 615 -15.82 -18.59 -12.11
C MET A 615 -16.47 -17.47 -11.29
N LYS A 616 -17.47 -17.80 -10.50
CA LYS A 616 -18.05 -16.89 -9.50
C LYS A 616 -18.19 -17.57 -8.15
N TRP A 617 -18.03 -16.80 -7.09
CA TRP A 617 -18.40 -17.24 -5.76
C TRP A 617 -19.91 -17.06 -5.56
N VAL A 618 -20.54 -18.03 -4.90
CA VAL A 618 -21.94 -17.99 -4.44
C VAL A 618 -22.00 -18.27 -2.95
N ASP A 619 -22.89 -17.55 -2.27
CA ASP A 619 -23.11 -17.73 -0.83
C ASP A 619 -23.72 -19.12 -0.54
N GLY A 620 -23.38 -19.67 0.63
CA GLY A 620 -23.84 -20.99 1.06
C GLY A 620 -23.32 -21.35 2.45
N GLU A 621 -23.40 -22.62 2.82
CA GLU A 621 -22.84 -23.10 4.08
C GLU A 621 -21.31 -22.88 4.14
N GLY A 622 -20.77 -22.56 5.32
CA GLY A 622 -19.36 -22.34 5.55
C GLY A 622 -18.81 -21.17 4.72
N GLU A 623 -17.80 -21.43 3.92
CA GLU A 623 -17.13 -20.42 3.07
C GLU A 623 -17.89 -20.15 1.75
N GLY A 624 -19.01 -20.83 1.48
CA GLY A 624 -19.70 -20.80 0.19
C GLY A 624 -19.02 -21.66 -0.87
N SER A 625 -19.37 -21.47 -2.14
CA SER A 625 -18.86 -22.29 -3.25
C SER A 625 -18.40 -21.43 -4.43
N ILE A 626 -17.41 -21.94 -5.17
CA ILE A 626 -16.98 -21.37 -6.45
C ILE A 626 -17.57 -22.23 -7.56
N VAL A 627 -18.36 -21.60 -8.43
CA VAL A 627 -19.12 -22.28 -9.48
C VAL A 627 -18.87 -21.63 -10.85
N GLU A 628 -19.16 -22.35 -11.92
CA GLU A 628 -19.19 -21.80 -13.29
C GLU A 628 -20.29 -20.72 -13.42
N GLN A 629 -20.06 -19.78 -14.35
CA GLN A 629 -21.05 -18.74 -14.66
C GLN A 629 -22.19 -19.27 -15.51
#